data_1243b7db807e25bf365804eb12277ee9
#
_entry.id   1243b7db807e25bf365804eb12277ee9
#
_cell.length_a   1.000
_cell.length_b   1.000
_cell.length_c   1.000
_cell.angle_alpha   90.00
_cell.angle_beta   90.00
_cell.angle_gamma   90.00
#
_symmetry.space_group_name_H-M   'P 1'
#
loop_
_entity.id
_entity.type
_entity.pdbx_description
1 polymer ?
#
loop_
_entity_poly.entity_id
_entity_poly.type
_entity_poly.pdbx_seq_one_letter_code
_entity_poly.pdbx_strand_id
1 'polypeptide(L)'
;MTPSIIDTHTHPFDAAFDDDRTEVMARAAEAGIATMICPAIDSASHDSLFALCDSYPDMCRPAMGLHPTSVNDNPDWRNELDIVASYISNACNRRFYAIGEVGLDFYWSRNWQKEQTEAFEAQVCLSLEHNLPLIIHTRNAWPEMLDVLRTFKGGGVRGVMQAFS
;
A
#
# COMPACT_ATOMS: atom_id res chain seq x y z
N MET A 1 -24.87 -10.16 17.16
CA MET A 1 -24.04 -9.19 16.44
C MET A 1 -23.15 -9.99 15.51
N THR A 2 -23.26 -9.79 14.22
CA THR A 2 -22.33 -10.37 13.25
C THR A 2 -20.95 -9.78 13.53
N PRO A 3 -19.85 -10.58 13.60
CA PRO A 3 -18.53 -10.04 13.81
C PRO A 3 -18.19 -9.08 12.67
N SER A 4 -17.70 -7.90 13.02
CA SER A 4 -17.22 -6.90 12.06
C SER A 4 -15.83 -7.35 11.59
N ILE A 5 -15.70 -7.66 10.31
CA ILE A 5 -14.44 -8.07 9.69
C ILE A 5 -13.74 -6.84 9.13
N ILE A 6 -12.44 -6.74 9.35
CA ILE A 6 -11.57 -5.76 8.70
C ILE A 6 -10.67 -6.50 7.71
N ASP A 7 -10.82 -6.19 6.44
CA ASP A 7 -9.87 -6.60 5.41
C ASP A 7 -8.71 -5.60 5.38
N THR A 8 -7.54 -6.07 5.76
CA THR A 8 -6.36 -5.20 5.93
C THR A 8 -5.59 -4.96 4.64
N HIS A 9 -5.95 -5.64 3.53
CA HIS A 9 -5.28 -5.46 2.25
C HIS A 9 -6.13 -6.01 1.09
N THR A 10 -6.65 -5.11 0.26
CA THR A 10 -7.41 -5.50 -0.93
C THR A 10 -7.40 -4.40 -1.99
N HIS A 11 -7.54 -4.75 -3.26
CA HIS A 11 -7.50 -3.83 -4.40
C HIS A 11 -8.80 -3.86 -5.24
N PRO A 12 -9.99 -3.58 -4.68
CA PRO A 12 -11.23 -3.63 -5.46
C PRO A 12 -11.33 -2.53 -6.53
N PHE A 13 -10.38 -1.58 -6.52
CA PHE A 13 -10.24 -0.56 -7.56
C PHE A 13 -9.52 -1.06 -8.82
N ASP A 14 -8.93 -2.26 -8.79
CA ASP A 14 -8.25 -2.86 -9.95
C ASP A 14 -9.22 -3.06 -11.11
N ALA A 15 -8.72 -2.86 -12.34
CA ALA A 15 -9.50 -2.99 -13.57
C ALA A 15 -10.10 -4.39 -13.76
N ALA A 16 -9.53 -5.42 -13.13
CA ALA A 16 -10.09 -6.77 -13.12
C ALA A 16 -11.51 -6.84 -12.53
N PHE A 17 -11.91 -5.83 -11.74
CA PHE A 17 -13.25 -5.72 -11.14
C PHE A 17 -14.18 -4.75 -11.87
N ASP A 18 -13.79 -4.14 -12.99
CA ASP A 18 -14.59 -3.09 -13.64
C ASP A 18 -16.01 -3.58 -13.99
N ASP A 19 -16.14 -4.81 -14.43
CA ASP A 19 -17.42 -5.38 -14.88
C ASP A 19 -18.37 -5.73 -13.71
N ASP A 20 -17.83 -6.05 -12.51
CA ASP A 20 -18.65 -6.57 -11.39
C ASP A 20 -18.32 -5.94 -10.01
N ARG A 21 -17.57 -4.82 -9.99
CA ARG A 21 -17.14 -4.15 -8.75
C ARG A 21 -18.28 -3.90 -7.76
N THR A 22 -19.44 -3.47 -8.25
CA THR A 22 -20.61 -3.19 -7.41
C THR A 22 -21.09 -4.46 -6.70
N GLU A 23 -21.15 -5.58 -7.40
CA GLU A 23 -21.54 -6.89 -6.86
C GLU A 23 -20.49 -7.44 -5.89
N VAL A 24 -19.20 -7.22 -6.18
CA VAL A 24 -18.09 -7.60 -5.28
C VAL A 24 -18.22 -6.85 -3.97
N MET A 25 -18.44 -5.54 -4.01
CA MET A 25 -18.59 -4.70 -2.81
C MET A 25 -19.85 -5.08 -2.01
N ALA A 26 -20.96 -5.40 -2.68
CA ALA A 26 -22.17 -5.86 -2.02
C ALA A 26 -21.96 -7.20 -1.32
N ARG A 27 -21.34 -8.19 -1.99
CA ARG A 27 -21.00 -9.50 -1.40
C ARG A 27 -20.06 -9.37 -0.19
N ALA A 28 -19.10 -8.47 -0.26
CA ALA A 28 -18.19 -8.19 0.85
C ALA A 28 -18.94 -7.63 2.07
N ALA A 29 -19.86 -6.69 1.86
CA ALA A 29 -20.70 -6.14 2.93
C ALA A 29 -21.63 -7.22 3.54
N GLU A 30 -22.25 -8.05 2.71
CA GLU A 30 -23.09 -9.20 3.17
C GLU A 30 -22.29 -10.22 3.96
N ALA A 31 -21.01 -10.45 3.60
CA ALA A 31 -20.09 -11.32 4.33
C ALA A 31 -19.65 -10.74 5.69
N GLY A 32 -20.00 -9.48 6.00
CA GLY A 32 -19.69 -8.81 7.26
C GLY A 32 -18.37 -8.02 7.24
N ILE A 33 -17.81 -7.75 6.06
CA ILE A 33 -16.65 -6.85 5.94
C ILE A 33 -17.12 -5.42 6.17
N ALA A 34 -16.69 -4.82 7.27
CA ALA A 34 -17.05 -3.47 7.65
C ALA A 34 -16.02 -2.43 7.22
N THR A 35 -14.79 -2.85 7.02
CA THR A 35 -13.69 -1.96 6.59
C THR A 35 -12.73 -2.72 5.67
N MET A 36 -12.30 -2.05 4.61
CA MET A 36 -11.27 -2.48 3.69
C MET A 36 -10.15 -1.45 3.65
N ILE A 37 -8.91 -1.87 3.88
CA ILE A 37 -7.76 -1.02 3.61
C ILE A 37 -7.33 -1.27 2.17
N CYS A 38 -7.34 -0.21 1.37
CA CYS A 38 -7.06 -0.27 -0.07
C CYS A 38 -5.72 0.45 -0.33
N PRO A 39 -4.60 -0.28 -0.40
CA PRO A 39 -3.30 0.32 -0.67
C PRO A 39 -3.12 0.63 -2.15
N ALA A 40 -2.49 1.78 -2.44
CA ALA A 40 -2.06 2.15 -3.78
C ALA A 40 -0.95 1.23 -4.29
N ILE A 41 -0.79 1.18 -5.61
CA ILE A 41 0.28 0.42 -6.28
C ILE A 41 1.33 1.41 -6.80
N ASP A 42 0.90 2.37 -7.61
CA ASP A 42 1.67 3.46 -8.21
C ASP A 42 0.73 4.59 -8.64
N SER A 43 1.26 5.65 -9.26
CA SER A 43 0.47 6.81 -9.67
C SER A 43 -0.66 6.47 -10.65
N ALA A 44 -0.50 5.44 -11.47
CA ALA A 44 -1.55 5.00 -12.39
C ALA A 44 -2.79 4.44 -11.67
N SER A 45 -2.63 3.98 -10.43
CA SER A 45 -3.69 3.40 -9.60
C SER A 45 -4.47 4.45 -8.77
N HIS A 46 -3.96 5.69 -8.64
CA HIS A 46 -4.49 6.65 -7.69
C HIS A 46 -5.92 7.10 -8.00
N ASP A 47 -6.23 7.40 -9.26
CA ASP A 47 -7.58 7.88 -9.63
C ASP A 47 -8.65 6.82 -9.36
N SER A 48 -8.38 5.55 -9.70
CA SER A 48 -9.32 4.45 -9.46
C SER A 48 -9.47 4.14 -7.97
N LEU A 49 -8.37 4.18 -7.20
CA LEU A 49 -8.40 4.05 -5.74
C LEU A 49 -9.26 5.15 -5.10
N PHE A 50 -9.07 6.40 -5.52
CA PHE A 50 -9.83 7.52 -4.95
C PHE A 50 -11.29 7.45 -5.32
N ALA A 51 -11.62 7.12 -6.58
CA ALA A 51 -13.00 6.93 -7.02
C ALA A 51 -13.71 5.82 -6.23
N LEU A 52 -13.02 4.70 -5.95
CA LEU A 52 -13.56 3.64 -5.09
C LEU A 52 -13.84 4.16 -3.68
N CYS A 53 -12.87 4.82 -3.05
CA CYS A 53 -13.01 5.32 -1.68
C CYS A 53 -14.11 6.39 -1.55
N ASP A 54 -14.29 7.21 -2.58
CA ASP A 54 -15.35 8.22 -2.63
C ASP A 54 -16.73 7.58 -2.85
N SER A 55 -16.79 6.46 -3.56
CA SER A 55 -18.03 5.69 -3.77
C SER A 55 -18.44 4.88 -2.52
N TYR A 56 -17.47 4.45 -1.72
CA TYR A 56 -17.69 3.62 -0.51
C TYR A 56 -16.99 4.21 0.73
N PRO A 57 -17.32 5.47 1.13
CA PRO A 57 -16.57 6.20 2.16
C PRO A 57 -16.66 5.59 3.55
N ASP A 58 -17.71 4.82 3.84
CA ASP A 58 -17.86 4.13 5.13
C ASP A 58 -17.08 2.82 5.21
N MET A 59 -16.72 2.23 4.06
CA MET A 59 -16.10 0.90 3.97
C MET A 59 -14.64 0.96 3.54
N CYS A 60 -14.29 1.76 2.53
CA CYS A 60 -12.95 1.81 1.96
C CYS A 60 -12.06 2.86 2.64
N ARG A 61 -10.82 2.49 2.94
CA ARG A 61 -9.81 3.32 3.58
C ARG A 61 -8.54 3.31 2.73
N PRO A 62 -8.16 4.42 2.10
CA PRO A 62 -6.98 4.45 1.25
C PRO A 62 -5.69 4.38 2.07
N ALA A 63 -4.72 3.63 1.57
CA ALA A 63 -3.32 3.75 1.95
C ALA A 63 -2.51 4.19 0.72
N MET A 64 -1.44 4.94 0.93
CA MET A 64 -0.65 5.53 -0.14
C MET A 64 0.77 5.01 -0.10
N GLY A 65 1.27 4.52 -1.24
CA GLY A 65 2.61 3.99 -1.34
C GLY A 65 2.98 3.63 -2.78
N LEU A 66 4.27 3.31 -2.98
CA LEU A 66 4.82 2.78 -4.21
C LEU A 66 5.17 1.32 -4.00
N HIS A 67 4.48 0.43 -4.72
CA HIS A 67 4.70 -1.00 -4.67
C HIS A 67 6.09 -1.37 -5.25
N PRO A 68 6.82 -2.33 -4.67
CA PRO A 68 8.18 -2.67 -5.12
C PRO A 68 8.27 -3.08 -6.59
N THR A 69 7.25 -3.74 -7.14
CA THR A 69 7.27 -4.12 -8.57
C THR A 69 7.14 -2.93 -9.51
N SER A 70 6.55 -1.81 -9.07
CA SER A 70 6.46 -0.56 -9.85
C SER A 70 7.78 0.24 -9.85
N VAL A 71 8.77 -0.21 -9.08
CA VAL A 71 10.16 0.29 -9.15
C VAL A 71 10.95 -0.39 -10.28
N ASN A 72 10.60 -1.65 -10.60
CA ASN A 72 11.28 -2.43 -11.63
C ASN A 72 11.10 -1.78 -13.01
N ASP A 73 12.19 -1.69 -13.78
CA ASP A 73 12.21 -1.13 -15.14
C ASP A 73 11.61 0.30 -15.26
N ASN A 74 11.45 1.01 -14.13
CA ASN A 74 10.90 2.35 -14.08
C ASN A 74 12.01 3.38 -13.77
N PRO A 75 12.50 4.14 -14.76
CA PRO A 75 13.53 5.16 -14.52
C PRO A 75 13.04 6.32 -13.65
N ASP A 76 11.71 6.52 -13.57
CA ASP A 76 11.08 7.64 -12.88
C ASP A 76 10.53 7.26 -11.49
N TRP A 77 10.93 6.11 -10.93
CA TRP A 77 10.43 5.64 -9.64
C TRP A 77 10.62 6.65 -8.48
N ARG A 78 11.62 7.53 -8.58
CA ARG A 78 11.82 8.58 -7.57
C ARG A 78 10.74 9.65 -7.65
N ASN A 79 10.28 9.98 -8.87
CA ASN A 79 9.12 10.86 -9.04
C ASN A 79 7.83 10.25 -8.47
N GLU A 80 7.66 8.93 -8.58
CA GLU A 80 6.56 8.23 -7.91
C GLU A 80 6.60 8.43 -6.38
N LEU A 81 7.79 8.37 -5.76
CA LEU A 81 7.94 8.66 -4.33
C LEU A 81 7.61 10.11 -3.97
N ASP A 82 7.98 11.06 -4.82
CA ASP A 82 7.64 12.47 -4.63
C ASP A 82 6.12 12.68 -4.68
N ILE A 83 5.43 11.97 -5.59
CA ILE A 83 3.96 11.96 -5.66
C ILE A 83 3.36 11.39 -4.37
N VAL A 84 3.85 10.22 -3.90
CA VAL A 84 3.42 9.60 -2.63
C VAL A 84 3.60 10.57 -1.47
N ALA A 85 4.78 11.18 -1.33
CA ALA A 85 5.07 12.14 -0.26
C ALA A 85 4.16 13.36 -0.31
N SER A 86 3.86 13.86 -1.52
CA SER A 86 2.95 14.98 -1.74
C SER A 86 1.54 14.66 -1.24
N TYR A 87 0.99 13.47 -1.55
CA TYR A 87 -0.31 13.05 -1.06
C TYR A 87 -0.34 12.90 0.46
N ILE A 88 0.66 12.26 1.05
CA ILE A 88 0.75 12.06 2.51
C ILE A 88 0.85 13.39 3.25
N SER A 89 1.60 14.36 2.69
CA SER A 89 1.70 15.72 3.24
C SER A 89 0.44 16.57 3.03
N ASN A 90 -0.68 15.96 2.67
CA ASN A 90 -2.01 16.57 2.54
C ASN A 90 -2.24 17.43 1.28
N ALA A 91 -1.51 17.17 0.19
CA ALA A 91 -1.69 17.90 -1.07
C ALA A 91 -3.12 17.77 -1.66
N CYS A 92 -3.87 16.72 -1.31
CA CYS A 92 -5.22 16.47 -1.81
C CYS A 92 -6.33 16.61 -0.74
N ASN A 93 -6.00 17.05 0.48
CA ASN A 93 -6.93 17.11 1.63
C ASN A 93 -7.65 15.77 1.88
N ARG A 94 -6.97 14.63 1.65
CA ARG A 94 -7.48 13.28 1.84
C ARG A 94 -6.76 12.61 3.01
N ARG A 95 -7.52 11.94 3.86
CA ARG A 95 -6.94 11.15 4.95
C ARG A 95 -6.48 9.78 4.44
N PHE A 96 -5.21 9.45 4.66
CA PHE A 96 -4.66 8.12 4.48
C PHE A 96 -4.54 7.39 5.82
N TYR A 97 -4.66 6.06 5.78
CA TYR A 97 -4.71 5.22 6.98
C TYR A 97 -3.42 4.41 7.19
N ALA A 98 -2.61 4.30 6.15
CA ALA A 98 -1.30 3.63 6.17
C ALA A 98 -0.41 4.15 5.03
N ILE A 99 0.89 3.86 5.11
CA ILE A 99 1.81 3.90 3.98
C ILE A 99 1.84 2.49 3.38
N GLY A 100 1.40 2.34 2.15
CA GLY A 100 1.32 1.02 1.50
C GLY A 100 0.58 1.05 0.15
N GLU A 101 0.83 0.04 -0.66
CA GLU A 101 1.66 -1.15 -0.39
C GLU A 101 3.12 -0.84 -0.70
N VAL A 102 4.03 -1.21 0.20
CA VAL A 102 5.46 -0.90 0.13
C VAL A 102 6.28 -2.13 0.47
N GLY A 103 7.56 -2.17 0.12
CA GLY A 103 8.41 -3.28 0.54
C GLY A 103 9.37 -3.78 -0.53
N LEU A 104 9.58 -5.11 -0.57
CA LEU A 104 10.55 -5.75 -1.46
C LEU A 104 9.94 -6.96 -2.16
N ASP A 105 10.14 -7.05 -3.48
CA ASP A 105 9.75 -8.18 -4.31
C ASP A 105 10.90 -8.58 -5.24
N PHE A 106 11.57 -9.69 -4.95
CA PHE A 106 12.67 -10.22 -5.77
C PHE A 106 12.26 -11.46 -6.57
N TYR A 107 10.96 -11.78 -6.61
CA TYR A 107 10.45 -12.91 -7.37
C TYR A 107 10.66 -12.72 -8.89
N TRP A 108 10.35 -11.54 -9.40
CA TRP A 108 10.44 -11.26 -10.82
C TRP A 108 11.87 -10.94 -11.27
N SER A 109 12.62 -10.18 -10.45
CA SER A 109 13.99 -9.77 -10.76
C SER A 109 14.72 -9.29 -9.51
N ARG A 110 16.02 -9.60 -9.42
CA ARG A 110 16.93 -9.01 -8.43
C ARG A 110 17.73 -7.82 -8.97
N ASN A 111 17.54 -7.46 -10.24
CA ASN A 111 18.29 -6.37 -10.86
C ASN A 111 17.98 -5.00 -10.21
N TRP A 112 16.80 -4.86 -9.61
CA TRP A 112 16.30 -3.62 -9.00
C TRP A 112 16.30 -3.66 -7.48
N GLN A 113 17.08 -4.59 -6.91
CA GLN A 113 17.13 -4.77 -5.45
C GLN A 113 17.55 -3.49 -4.73
N LYS A 114 18.51 -2.74 -5.26
CA LYS A 114 19.00 -1.50 -4.68
C LYS A 114 17.92 -0.42 -4.72
N GLU A 115 17.28 -0.23 -5.86
CA GLU A 115 16.24 0.77 -6.08
C GLU A 115 15.00 0.48 -5.22
N GLN A 116 14.57 -0.78 -5.15
CA GLN A 116 13.48 -1.19 -4.26
C GLN A 116 13.82 -0.95 -2.78
N THR A 117 15.06 -1.23 -2.36
CA THR A 117 15.51 -0.97 -0.99
C THR A 117 15.48 0.53 -0.68
N GLU A 118 16.05 1.37 -1.56
CA GLU A 118 16.00 2.84 -1.41
C GLU A 118 14.55 3.35 -1.34
N ALA A 119 13.67 2.85 -2.21
CA ALA A 119 12.26 3.24 -2.23
C ALA A 119 11.54 2.81 -0.95
N PHE A 120 11.83 1.62 -0.44
CA PHE A 120 11.24 1.14 0.82
C PHE A 120 11.73 1.94 2.02
N GLU A 121 13.03 2.21 2.13
CA GLU A 121 13.61 3.03 3.21
C GLU A 121 12.99 4.44 3.25
N ALA A 122 12.84 5.09 2.08
CA ALA A 122 12.19 6.39 1.99
C ALA A 122 10.74 6.35 2.52
N GLN A 123 10.00 5.30 2.21
CA GLN A 123 8.62 5.14 2.65
C GLN A 123 8.51 4.75 4.15
N VAL A 124 9.50 4.05 4.70
CA VAL A 124 9.60 3.85 6.15
C VAL A 124 9.82 5.19 6.86
N CYS A 125 10.71 6.05 6.34
CA CYS A 125 10.89 7.40 6.89
C CYS A 125 9.59 8.20 6.86
N LEU A 126 8.85 8.17 5.75
CA LEU A 126 7.56 8.84 5.59
C LEU A 126 6.52 8.32 6.60
N SER A 127 6.51 7.00 6.84
CA SER A 127 5.66 6.36 7.85
C SER A 127 5.93 6.90 9.26
N LEU A 128 7.21 7.04 9.62
CA LEU A 128 7.62 7.57 10.92
C LEU A 128 7.28 9.06 11.06
N GLU A 129 7.55 9.87 10.04
CA GLU A 129 7.28 11.30 10.03
C GLU A 129 5.79 11.61 10.23
N HIS A 130 4.92 10.86 9.55
CA HIS A 130 3.48 11.07 9.61
C HIS A 130 2.75 10.16 10.62
N ASN A 131 3.50 9.34 11.38
CA ASN A 131 2.94 8.40 12.37
C ASN A 131 1.89 7.45 11.78
N LEU A 132 2.07 7.01 10.53
CA LEU A 132 1.22 6.06 9.83
C LEU A 132 1.82 4.65 9.87
N PRO A 133 1.01 3.58 10.00
CA PRO A 133 1.51 2.22 9.90
C PRO A 133 1.90 1.87 8.45
N LEU A 134 2.74 0.85 8.28
CA LEU A 134 3.12 0.29 6.99
C LEU A 134 2.23 -0.92 6.63
N ILE A 135 1.91 -1.05 5.34
CA ILE A 135 1.43 -2.30 4.74
C ILE A 135 2.55 -2.83 3.86
N ILE A 136 3.19 -3.90 4.32
CA ILE A 136 4.48 -4.36 3.79
C ILE A 136 4.29 -5.61 2.94
N HIS A 137 4.66 -5.52 1.68
CA HIS A 137 4.83 -6.61 0.75
C HIS A 137 6.23 -7.22 0.89
N THR A 138 6.32 -8.55 0.99
CA THR A 138 7.61 -9.25 1.02
C THR A 138 7.52 -10.55 0.24
N ARG A 139 8.24 -10.62 -0.90
CA ARG A 139 8.27 -11.82 -1.73
C ARG A 139 9.71 -12.13 -2.17
N ASN A 140 10.22 -13.32 -1.80
CA ASN A 140 11.61 -13.73 -2.04
C ASN A 140 12.68 -12.72 -1.56
N ALA A 141 12.38 -11.92 -0.50
CA ALA A 141 13.20 -10.80 -0.04
C ALA A 141 13.26 -10.70 1.50
N TRP A 142 12.98 -11.81 2.21
CA TRP A 142 12.83 -11.78 3.67
C TRP A 142 14.10 -11.35 4.43
N PRO A 143 15.31 -11.85 4.10
CA PRO A 143 16.53 -11.40 4.77
C PRO A 143 16.76 -9.90 4.60
N GLU A 144 16.64 -9.41 3.38
CA GLU A 144 16.85 -8.00 3.02
C GLU A 144 15.81 -7.10 3.67
N MET A 145 14.54 -7.56 3.73
CA MET A 145 13.47 -6.86 4.44
C MET A 145 13.80 -6.70 5.92
N LEU A 146 14.26 -7.75 6.59
CA LEU A 146 14.67 -7.68 7.99
C LEU A 146 15.87 -6.76 8.19
N ASP A 147 16.82 -6.76 7.27
CA ASP A 147 18.00 -5.89 7.36
C ASP A 147 17.60 -4.42 7.27
N VAL A 148 16.70 -4.05 6.36
CA VAL A 148 16.15 -2.69 6.30
C VAL A 148 15.42 -2.34 7.60
N LEU A 149 14.49 -3.16 8.05
CA LEU A 149 13.70 -2.86 9.26
C LEU A 149 14.56 -2.74 10.52
N ARG A 150 15.68 -3.48 10.60
CA ARG A 150 16.64 -3.38 11.71
C ARG A 150 17.31 -2.01 11.80
N THR A 151 17.52 -1.33 10.67
CA THR A 151 18.11 0.02 10.66
C THR A 151 17.21 1.04 11.36
N PHE A 152 15.89 0.77 11.39
CA PHE A 152 14.87 1.60 12.05
C PHE A 152 14.50 1.10 13.45
N LYS A 153 15.27 0.17 14.03
CA LYS A 153 15.00 -0.38 15.36
C LYS A 153 14.97 0.73 16.42
N GLY A 154 13.87 0.79 17.17
CA GLY A 154 13.65 1.83 18.19
C GLY A 154 13.00 3.12 17.66
N GLY A 155 12.82 3.27 16.34
CA GLY A 155 12.14 4.41 15.71
C GLY A 155 10.62 4.40 15.81
N GLY A 156 10.01 3.31 16.30
CA GLY A 156 8.55 3.23 16.42
C GLY A 156 7.82 2.77 15.17
N VAL A 157 8.51 2.13 14.23
CA VAL A 157 7.90 1.54 13.03
C VAL A 157 6.80 0.54 13.43
N ARG A 158 5.64 0.68 12.81
CA ARG A 158 4.48 -0.19 13.00
C ARG A 158 3.93 -0.61 11.64
N GLY A 159 3.38 -1.79 11.54
CA GLY A 159 2.78 -2.24 10.28
C GLY A 159 2.33 -3.68 10.30
N VAL A 160 1.84 -4.13 9.15
CA VAL A 160 1.47 -5.51 8.87
C VAL A 160 2.27 -6.03 7.69
N MET A 161 2.64 -7.30 7.74
CA MET A 161 3.30 -7.99 6.63
C MET A 161 2.24 -8.68 5.78
N GLN A 162 2.30 -8.47 4.47
CA GLN A 162 1.43 -9.09 3.47
C GLN A 162 2.27 -9.85 2.45
N ALA A 163 1.63 -10.78 1.69
CA ALA A 163 2.30 -11.61 0.69
C ALA A 163 3.58 -12.28 1.21
N PHE A 164 3.48 -12.82 2.41
CA PHE A 164 4.58 -13.43 3.14
C PHE A 164 4.96 -14.78 2.54
N SER A 165 5.99 -14.82 1.66
CA SER A 165 6.46 -16.05 1.01
C SER A 165 7.98 -16.03 0.77
#